data_25c83537235b4b808dae2e9b75029193
#
_entry.id   25c83537235b4b808dae2e9b75029193
#
_cell.length_a   1.000
_cell.length_b   1.000
_cell.length_c   1.000
_cell.angle_alpha   90.00
_cell.angle_beta   90.00
_cell.angle_gamma   90.00
#
_symmetry.space_group_name_H-M   'P 1'
#
loop_
_entity.id
_entity.type
_entity.pdbx_description
1 polymer ?
#
loop_
_entity_poly.entity_id
_entity_poly.type
_entity_poly.pdbx_seq_one_letter_code
_entity_poly.pdbx_strand_id
1 'polypeptide(L)'
;NPVVLGNTPKAGMEGTGNKIAFMGQIPVKVQGPVSSGDYIVGNTYTPGYGVAVSPAQLTQQQALLVVGRAWDTNLKAGPKMINTVIGVDNGQFLKVLQDNQSELQSSRSQVSELESRVKQLESKMEVIISALPGFYEVSDKMGKGIEPKQKD
;
A
#
# COMPACT_ATOMS: atom_id res chain seq x y z
N ASN A 1 2.11 -24.25 -21.76
CA ASN A 1 3.21 -25.02 -21.18
C ASN A 1 4.20 -24.04 -20.54
N PRO A 2 4.55 -24.23 -19.26
CA PRO A 2 5.55 -23.40 -18.63
C PRO A 2 6.91 -23.60 -19.31
N VAL A 3 7.62 -22.50 -19.54
CA VAL A 3 9.02 -22.57 -19.97
C VAL A 3 9.87 -22.92 -18.75
N VAL A 4 10.44 -24.10 -18.75
CA VAL A 4 11.39 -24.53 -17.72
C VAL A 4 12.79 -24.12 -18.17
N LEU A 5 13.31 -23.05 -17.58
CA LEU A 5 14.70 -22.64 -17.75
C LEU A 5 15.46 -23.11 -16.50
N GLY A 6 16.28 -24.09 -16.63
CA GLY A 6 17.08 -24.57 -15.50
C GLY A 6 17.98 -25.76 -15.90
N ASN A 7 19.05 -25.94 -15.15
CA ASN A 7 19.87 -27.11 -15.29
C ASN A 7 19.10 -28.37 -14.89
N THR A 8 18.92 -29.26 -15.81
CA THR A 8 18.35 -30.57 -15.50
C THR A 8 19.35 -31.36 -14.63
N PRO A 9 18.94 -31.95 -13.51
CA PRO A 9 19.82 -32.83 -12.74
C PRO A 9 20.40 -33.92 -13.63
N LYS A 10 21.62 -34.33 -13.35
CA LYS A 10 22.25 -35.47 -14.06
C LYS A 10 21.36 -36.72 -13.89
N ALA A 11 21.39 -37.60 -14.90
CA ALA A 11 20.69 -38.88 -14.84
C ALA A 11 21.05 -39.64 -13.56
N GLY A 12 20.06 -40.08 -12.81
CA GLY A 12 20.20 -40.73 -11.50
C GLY A 12 20.27 -39.79 -10.30
N MET A 13 20.20 -38.45 -10.53
CA MET A 13 20.17 -37.43 -9.46
C MET A 13 18.88 -36.59 -9.49
N GLU A 14 17.81 -37.10 -10.07
CA GLU A 14 16.56 -36.40 -10.28
C GLU A 14 15.88 -35.98 -8.95
N GLY A 15 16.14 -36.72 -7.88
CA GLY A 15 15.65 -36.43 -6.54
C GLY A 15 16.41 -35.31 -5.79
N THR A 16 17.55 -34.84 -6.33
CA THR A 16 18.37 -33.82 -5.67
C THR A 16 18.03 -32.40 -6.11
N GLY A 17 17.13 -32.24 -7.07
CA GLY A 17 16.73 -30.94 -7.60
C GLY A 17 15.21 -30.72 -7.56
N ASN A 18 14.81 -29.46 -7.51
CA ASN A 18 13.41 -29.06 -7.64
C ASN A 18 13.17 -28.43 -9.02
N LYS A 19 12.05 -28.77 -9.64
CA LYS A 19 11.58 -28.07 -10.83
C LYS A 19 11.06 -26.71 -10.43
N ILE A 20 11.65 -25.65 -10.96
CA ILE A 20 11.23 -24.27 -10.70
C ILE A 20 10.59 -23.77 -12.00
N ALA A 21 9.34 -23.33 -11.91
CA ALA A 21 8.68 -22.60 -12.98
C ALA A 21 9.08 -21.13 -12.87
N PHE A 22 9.65 -20.59 -13.95
CA PHE A 22 10.13 -19.22 -13.99
C PHE A 22 9.13 -18.26 -14.61
N MET A 23 8.45 -18.69 -15.66
CA MET A 23 7.48 -17.88 -16.40
C MET A 23 6.42 -18.77 -17.02
N GLY A 24 5.19 -18.26 -17.09
CA GLY A 24 4.09 -18.92 -17.78
C GLY A 24 2.88 -19.16 -16.88
N GLN A 25 2.01 -20.04 -17.33
CA GLN A 25 0.79 -20.42 -16.62
C GLN A 25 1.00 -21.78 -15.95
N ILE A 26 0.89 -21.82 -14.63
CA ILE A 26 1.06 -23.03 -13.84
C ILE A 26 -0.07 -23.19 -12.83
N PRO A 27 -0.44 -24.44 -12.46
CA PRO A 27 -1.33 -24.69 -11.35
C PRO A 27 -0.63 -24.46 -10.02
N VAL A 28 -1.18 -23.55 -9.19
CA VAL A 28 -0.69 -23.23 -7.84
C VAL A 28 -1.71 -23.71 -6.81
N LYS A 29 -1.21 -24.29 -5.71
CA LYS A 29 -2.05 -24.66 -4.55
C LYS A 29 -2.51 -23.41 -3.84
N VAL A 30 -3.83 -23.23 -3.74
CA VAL A 30 -4.43 -22.05 -3.09
C VAL A 30 -5.51 -22.49 -2.11
N GLN A 31 -5.64 -21.78 -1.01
CA GLN A 31 -6.69 -21.97 -0.02
C GLN A 31 -7.64 -20.77 -0.02
N GLY A 32 -8.96 -21.05 0.06
CA GLY A 32 -9.98 -20.04 0.08
C GLY A 32 -10.51 -19.64 -1.32
N PRO A 33 -11.47 -18.71 -1.40
CA PRO A 33 -12.06 -18.26 -2.66
C PRO A 33 -11.02 -17.51 -3.50
N VAL A 34 -11.13 -17.65 -4.82
CA VAL A 34 -10.24 -17.00 -5.79
C VAL A 34 -11.08 -16.45 -6.94
N SER A 35 -10.86 -15.22 -7.32
CA SER A 35 -11.38 -14.60 -8.54
C SER A 35 -10.27 -14.43 -9.57
N SER A 36 -10.62 -14.54 -10.84
CA SER A 36 -9.67 -14.24 -11.91
C SER A 36 -9.15 -12.80 -11.78
N GLY A 37 -7.84 -12.64 -11.91
CA GLY A 37 -7.18 -11.35 -11.71
C GLY A 37 -6.69 -11.07 -10.29
N ASP A 38 -7.08 -11.88 -9.28
CA ASP A 38 -6.51 -11.78 -7.94
C ASP A 38 -5.02 -12.11 -7.93
N TYR A 39 -4.29 -11.48 -7.04
CA TYR A 39 -2.91 -11.87 -6.75
C TYR A 39 -2.89 -13.10 -5.85
N ILE A 40 -2.10 -14.08 -6.22
CA ILE A 40 -1.81 -15.23 -5.37
C ILE A 40 -0.58 -14.91 -4.54
N VAL A 41 -0.78 -14.84 -3.24
CA VAL A 41 0.23 -14.46 -2.24
C VAL A 41 0.57 -15.68 -1.40
N GLY A 42 1.85 -15.85 -1.08
CA GLY A 42 2.28 -16.93 -0.18
C GLY A 42 1.61 -16.82 1.19
N ASN A 43 1.03 -17.92 1.66
CA ASN A 43 0.36 -17.94 2.97
C ASN A 43 1.37 -18.28 4.07
N THR A 44 1.58 -17.33 4.98
CA THR A 44 2.50 -17.51 6.13
C THR A 44 1.95 -18.46 7.19
N TYR A 45 0.63 -18.60 7.28
CA TYR A 45 -0.03 -19.47 8.27
C TYR A 45 -0.17 -20.93 7.81
N THR A 46 -0.21 -21.15 6.50
CA THR A 46 -0.33 -22.49 5.91
C THR A 46 0.75 -22.68 4.85
N PRO A 47 1.94 -23.14 5.24
CA PRO A 47 3.05 -23.34 4.31
C PRO A 47 2.68 -24.22 3.13
N GLY A 48 3.14 -23.85 1.93
CA GLY A 48 2.86 -24.59 0.70
C GLY A 48 1.53 -24.25 0.01
N TYR A 49 0.76 -23.29 0.56
CA TYR A 49 -0.45 -22.76 -0.06
C TYR A 49 -0.33 -21.26 -0.30
N GLY A 50 -0.97 -20.79 -1.35
CA GLY A 50 -1.24 -19.38 -1.57
C GLY A 50 -2.64 -19.01 -1.08
N VAL A 51 -2.88 -17.71 -0.92
CA VAL A 51 -4.19 -17.10 -0.73
C VAL A 51 -4.40 -16.04 -1.81
N ALA A 52 -5.66 -15.88 -2.23
CA ALA A 52 -5.99 -14.84 -3.18
C ALA A 52 -6.23 -13.50 -2.47
N VAL A 53 -5.70 -12.44 -3.04
CA VAL A 53 -5.87 -11.07 -2.58
C VAL A 53 -6.25 -10.21 -3.77
N SER A 54 -7.36 -9.49 -3.67
CA SER A 54 -7.77 -8.59 -4.75
C SER A 54 -6.75 -7.46 -4.95
N PRO A 55 -6.58 -6.94 -6.17
CA PRO A 55 -5.65 -5.84 -6.43
C PRO A 55 -5.87 -4.62 -5.54
N ALA A 56 -7.12 -4.32 -5.18
CA ALA A 56 -7.48 -3.18 -4.34
C ALA A 56 -7.11 -3.37 -2.84
N GLN A 57 -6.89 -4.61 -2.41
CA GLN A 57 -6.61 -4.96 -1.01
C GLN A 57 -5.16 -5.40 -0.80
N LEU A 58 -4.35 -5.45 -1.86
CA LEU A 58 -2.97 -5.89 -1.78
C LEU A 58 -2.14 -4.90 -0.96
N THR A 59 -1.64 -5.36 0.16
CA THR A 59 -0.73 -4.57 0.99
C THR A 59 0.70 -4.64 0.46
N GLN A 60 1.54 -3.68 0.86
CA GLN A 60 2.95 -3.66 0.48
C GLN A 60 3.70 -4.92 0.95
N GLN A 61 3.41 -5.40 2.16
CA GLN A 61 4.03 -6.62 2.68
C GLN A 61 3.62 -7.84 1.87
N GLN A 62 2.35 -7.93 1.48
CA GLN A 62 1.85 -9.01 0.63
C GLN A 62 2.42 -8.95 -0.78
N ALA A 63 2.68 -7.76 -1.31
CA ALA A 63 3.26 -7.57 -2.63
C ALA A 63 4.64 -8.25 -2.76
N LEU A 64 5.41 -8.31 -1.67
CA LEU A 64 6.70 -9.03 -1.62
C LEU A 64 6.55 -10.55 -1.68
N LEU A 65 5.36 -11.08 -1.38
CA LEU A 65 5.06 -12.51 -1.32
C LEU A 65 4.21 -12.98 -2.50
N VAL A 66 4.00 -12.12 -3.50
CA VAL A 66 3.22 -12.45 -4.70
C VAL A 66 3.92 -13.54 -5.50
N VAL A 67 3.21 -14.63 -5.71
CA VAL A 67 3.64 -15.76 -6.56
C VAL A 67 3.25 -15.51 -8.01
N GLY A 68 2.09 -14.93 -8.23
CA GLY A 68 1.55 -14.64 -9.56
C GLY A 68 0.12 -14.14 -9.51
N ARG A 69 -0.55 -14.18 -10.65
CA ARG A 69 -1.92 -13.70 -10.81
C ARG A 69 -2.85 -14.81 -11.24
N ALA A 70 -3.98 -14.96 -10.55
CA ALA A 70 -4.97 -15.99 -10.86
C ALA A 70 -5.55 -15.79 -12.26
N TRP A 71 -5.57 -16.86 -13.05
CA TRP A 71 -6.21 -16.90 -14.37
C TRP A 71 -7.65 -17.35 -14.25
N ASP A 72 -7.93 -18.30 -13.35
CA ASP A 72 -9.23 -18.92 -13.17
C ASP A 72 -9.96 -18.32 -11.96
N THR A 73 -11.29 -18.44 -11.99
CA THR A 73 -12.17 -18.17 -10.86
C THR A 73 -12.64 -19.47 -10.21
N ASN A 74 -12.47 -19.58 -8.88
CA ASN A 74 -13.02 -20.68 -8.09
C ASN A 74 -13.34 -20.21 -6.66
N LEU A 75 -14.60 -19.97 -6.39
CA LEU A 75 -15.09 -19.40 -5.13
C LEU A 75 -15.31 -20.45 -4.01
N LYS A 76 -15.02 -21.72 -4.25
CA LYS A 76 -15.14 -22.75 -3.20
C LYS A 76 -14.17 -22.46 -2.07
N ALA A 77 -14.57 -22.72 -0.85
CA ALA A 77 -13.68 -22.73 0.30
C ALA A 77 -12.74 -23.96 0.26
N GLY A 78 -11.65 -23.90 0.99
CA GLY A 78 -10.68 -25.00 1.10
C GLY A 78 -9.59 -25.01 0.04
N PRO A 79 -8.70 -26.02 0.13
CA PRO A 79 -7.54 -26.12 -0.73
C PRO A 79 -7.91 -26.56 -2.15
N LYS A 80 -7.26 -25.99 -3.15
CA LYS A 80 -7.46 -26.30 -4.57
C LYS A 80 -6.25 -25.87 -5.42
N MET A 81 -6.27 -26.31 -6.68
CA MET A 81 -5.30 -25.85 -7.68
C MET A 81 -5.96 -24.75 -8.52
N ILE A 82 -5.23 -23.66 -8.74
CA ILE A 82 -5.65 -22.52 -9.56
C ILE A 82 -4.57 -22.26 -10.60
N ASN A 83 -4.96 -22.16 -11.87
CA ASN A 83 -4.05 -21.70 -12.90
C ASN A 83 -3.65 -20.26 -12.60
N THR A 84 -2.34 -20.06 -12.50
CA THR A 84 -1.74 -18.80 -12.09
C THR A 84 -0.67 -18.41 -13.10
N VAL A 85 -0.72 -17.18 -13.57
CA VAL A 85 0.33 -16.59 -14.40
C VAL A 85 1.46 -16.15 -13.47
N ILE A 86 2.66 -16.71 -13.69
CA ILE A 86 3.87 -16.37 -12.96
C ILE A 86 4.87 -15.70 -13.87
N GLY A 87 5.91 -15.06 -13.30
CA GLY A 87 6.94 -14.35 -14.05
C GLY A 87 6.48 -13.02 -14.65
N VAL A 88 5.31 -12.53 -14.27
CA VAL A 88 4.91 -11.15 -14.53
C VAL A 88 5.74 -10.26 -13.63
N ASP A 89 6.44 -9.30 -14.23
CA ASP A 89 7.36 -8.41 -13.51
C ASP A 89 6.61 -7.57 -12.46
N ASN A 90 6.71 -8.00 -11.22
CA ASN A 90 6.21 -7.24 -10.06
C ASN A 90 7.26 -6.20 -9.60
N GLY A 91 8.46 -6.19 -10.17
CA GLY A 91 9.54 -5.31 -9.73
C GLY A 91 9.22 -3.83 -9.95
N GLN A 92 8.60 -3.49 -11.08
CA GLN A 92 8.16 -2.11 -11.34
C GLN A 92 7.06 -1.67 -10.36
N PHE A 93 6.11 -2.55 -10.07
CA PHE A 93 5.04 -2.28 -9.11
C PHE A 93 5.59 -2.08 -7.69
N LEU A 94 6.53 -2.94 -7.26
CA LEU A 94 7.20 -2.80 -5.97
C LEU A 94 7.99 -1.50 -5.87
N LYS A 95 8.67 -1.11 -6.94
CA LYS A 95 9.39 0.17 -7.00
C LYS A 95 8.45 1.36 -6.86
N VAL A 96 7.35 1.39 -7.59
CA VAL A 96 6.34 2.46 -7.49
C VAL A 96 5.74 2.53 -6.07
N LEU A 97 5.45 1.38 -5.43
CA LEU A 97 4.98 1.35 -4.05
C LEU A 97 6.02 1.91 -3.07
N GLN A 98 7.29 1.58 -3.27
CA GLN A 98 8.39 2.03 -2.43
C GLN A 98 8.63 3.54 -2.60
N ASP A 99 8.59 4.03 -3.84
CA ASP A 99 8.74 5.46 -4.17
C ASP A 99 7.58 6.26 -3.55
N ASN A 100 6.34 5.82 -3.70
CA ASN A 100 5.16 6.44 -3.10
C ASN A 100 5.24 6.47 -1.56
N GLN A 101 5.74 5.41 -0.94
CA GLN A 101 5.92 5.37 0.52
C GLN A 101 6.96 6.38 1.00
N SER A 102 8.06 6.50 0.28
CA SER A 102 9.11 7.49 0.58
C SER A 102 8.58 8.92 0.46
N GLU A 103 7.79 9.19 -0.57
CA GLU A 103 7.15 10.50 -0.78
C GLU A 103 6.13 10.83 0.33
N LEU A 104 5.30 9.86 0.72
CA LEU A 104 4.37 10.01 1.84
C LEU A 104 5.08 10.29 3.16
N GLN A 105 6.20 9.63 3.41
CA GLN A 105 6.99 9.84 4.62
C GLN A 105 7.63 11.24 4.63
N SER A 106 8.16 11.68 3.49
CA SER A 106 8.69 13.04 3.31
C SER A 106 7.60 14.09 3.53
N SER A 107 6.44 13.92 2.92
CA SER A 107 5.29 14.84 3.08
C SER A 107 4.82 14.93 4.53
N ARG A 108 4.75 13.81 5.26
CA ARG A 108 4.40 13.79 6.69
C ARG A 108 5.42 14.56 7.54
N SER A 109 6.71 14.42 7.23
CA SER A 109 7.76 15.16 7.94
C SER A 109 7.64 16.66 7.70
N GLN A 110 7.35 17.08 6.46
CA GLN A 110 7.13 18.49 6.12
C GLN A 110 5.89 19.06 6.82
N VAL A 111 4.79 18.31 6.88
CA VAL A 111 3.58 18.72 7.62
C VAL A 111 3.90 18.93 9.09
N SER A 112 4.59 18.00 9.74
CA SER A 112 4.99 18.11 11.14
C SER A 112 5.90 19.32 11.42
N GLU A 113 6.83 19.61 10.49
CA GLU A 113 7.69 20.81 10.59
C GLU A 113 6.87 22.09 10.46
N LEU A 114 5.94 22.14 9.48
CA LEU A 114 5.07 23.30 9.29
C LEU A 114 4.17 23.53 10.49
N GLU A 115 3.58 22.49 11.07
CA GLU A 115 2.77 22.59 12.30
C GLU A 115 3.58 23.15 13.46
N SER A 116 4.84 22.72 13.60
CA SER A 116 5.76 23.25 14.63
C SER A 116 6.05 24.75 14.41
N ARG A 117 6.27 25.15 13.16
CA ARG A 117 6.51 26.56 12.79
C ARG A 117 5.27 27.42 13.03
N VAL A 118 4.09 26.91 12.71
CA VAL A 118 2.81 27.60 12.97
C VAL A 118 2.66 27.85 14.48
N LYS A 119 2.85 26.83 15.34
CA LYS A 119 2.79 26.99 16.79
C LYS A 119 3.80 28.03 17.31
N GLN A 120 5.01 28.05 16.76
CA GLN A 120 6.00 29.07 17.15
C GLN A 120 5.59 30.48 16.73
N LEU A 121 4.97 30.64 15.55
CA LEU A 121 4.48 31.93 15.09
C LEU A 121 3.30 32.40 15.93
N GLU A 122 2.36 31.52 16.24
CA GLU A 122 1.23 31.79 17.13
C GLU A 122 1.70 32.27 18.51
N SER A 123 2.65 31.55 19.12
CA SER A 123 3.25 31.95 20.39
C SER A 123 3.93 33.32 20.33
N LYS A 124 4.68 33.60 19.24
CA LYS A 124 5.29 34.93 19.05
C LYS A 124 4.24 36.03 18.86
N MET A 125 3.16 35.75 18.15
CA MET A 125 2.05 36.69 18.00
C MET A 125 1.39 36.98 19.35
N GLU A 126 1.14 35.98 20.18
CA GLU A 126 0.60 36.18 21.52
C GLU A 126 1.48 37.09 22.39
N VAL A 127 2.80 36.88 22.33
CA VAL A 127 3.76 37.74 23.04
C VAL A 127 3.72 39.18 22.52
N ILE A 128 3.67 39.38 21.21
CA ILE A 128 3.56 40.72 20.62
C ILE A 128 2.25 41.40 21.01
N ILE A 129 1.11 40.69 20.93
CA ILE A 129 -0.21 41.20 21.30
C ILE A 129 -0.24 41.60 22.77
N SER A 130 0.34 40.78 23.66
CA SER A 130 0.41 41.07 25.08
C SER A 130 1.34 42.24 25.45
N ALA A 131 2.34 42.52 24.61
CA ALA A 131 3.29 43.62 24.80
C ALA A 131 2.80 44.98 24.24
N LEU A 132 1.72 44.99 23.47
CA LEU A 132 1.12 46.21 22.91
C LEU A 132 -0.04 46.68 23.77
N PRO A 133 0.15 47.61 24.72
CA PRO A 133 -0.95 48.18 25.53
C PRO A 133 -1.87 48.97 24.60
N GLY A 134 -3.13 48.57 24.51
CA GLY A 134 -4.15 49.25 23.71
C GLY A 134 -4.68 48.46 22.50
N PHE A 135 -4.11 47.32 22.15
CA PHE A 135 -4.59 46.51 21.03
C PHE A 135 -5.99 45.92 21.30
N TYR A 136 -6.31 45.67 22.56
CA TYR A 136 -7.62 45.16 22.96
C TYR A 136 -8.75 46.20 22.83
N GLU A 137 -8.47 47.50 22.99
CA GLU A 137 -9.47 48.55 22.83
C GLU A 137 -9.91 48.74 21.38
N VAL A 138 -9.04 48.48 20.41
CA VAL A 138 -9.33 48.62 18.99
C VAL A 138 -10.15 47.44 18.48
N SER A 139 -9.89 46.24 18.96
CA SER A 139 -10.61 45.03 18.60
C SER A 139 -12.07 45.08 19.06
N ASP A 140 -12.32 45.56 20.28
CA ASP A 140 -13.68 45.68 20.83
C ASP A 140 -14.50 46.79 20.13
N LYS A 141 -13.84 47.85 19.64
CA LYS A 141 -14.48 48.90 18.83
C LYS A 141 -14.79 48.45 17.40
N MET A 142 -13.99 47.56 16.80
CA MET A 142 -14.30 47.01 15.46
C MET A 142 -15.40 45.95 15.49
N GLY A 143 -15.55 45.22 16.59
CA GLY A 143 -16.59 44.16 16.72
C GLY A 143 -18.02 44.71 16.93
N LYS A 144 -18.17 45.98 17.32
CA LYS A 144 -19.51 46.59 17.59
C LYS A 144 -20.08 47.40 16.40
N GLY A 145 -19.43 47.35 15.23
CA GLY A 145 -19.73 48.25 14.10
C GLY A 145 -20.60 47.69 12.99
N ILE A 146 -21.12 46.47 13.07
CA ILE A 146 -21.93 45.91 11.99
C ILE A 146 -23.24 45.32 12.58
N GLU A 147 -24.15 46.20 13.01
CA GLU A 147 -25.55 45.81 13.08
C GLU A 147 -26.16 45.93 11.68
N PRO A 148 -26.81 44.90 11.14
CA PRO A 148 -27.53 45.00 9.88
C PRO A 148 -28.75 45.88 10.08
N LYS A 149 -28.83 47.02 9.38
CA LYS A 149 -30.03 47.82 9.25
C LYS A 149 -31.16 46.94 8.68
N GLN A 150 -32.14 46.61 9.50
CA GLN A 150 -33.45 46.14 9.03
C GLN A 150 -34.05 47.22 8.15
N LYS A 151 -34.39 46.87 6.93
CA LYS A 151 -35.24 47.67 6.04
C LYS A 151 -36.69 47.32 6.35
N ASP A 152 -37.45 48.34 6.69
CA ASP A 152 -38.90 48.35 6.59
C ASP A 152 -39.39 48.17 5.15
#